data_1d82fce11ea465d92a584c866f8f8203
#
_entry.id   1d82fce11ea465d92a584c866f8f8203
#
_cell.length_a   1.000
_cell.length_b   1.000
_cell.length_c   1.000
_cell.angle_alpha   90.00
_cell.angle_beta   90.00
_cell.angle_gamma   90.00
#
_symmetry.space_group_name_H-M   'P 1'
#
loop_
_entity.id
_entity.type
_entity.pdbx_description
1 polymer ?
#
loop_
_entity_poly.entity_id
_entity_poly.type
_entity_poly.pdbx_seq_one_letter_code
_entity_poly.pdbx_strand_id
1 'polypeptide(L)'
;MKKSIVFPGQGSQYLGMGKHLYDNFSVSKRIFDEVDDALNIKLTEIIFGEDAEKLNLTENTQPAIMAVSIATMEALKKEKGLNINNFSFCAGHSLGEYSALVAANSIKLADAAKILKKRGQAMQNAVPIGLGAMAAILNIQVEDLEKFITANKFLSIEVSNDNCPGQCVVSGKKDEINKLTILIKNELKKKAIPLPVSAPFHCKMMTPAADELNNFLKQFEINNPEIPIVSNVSVIPENDSNEIKKLLISCVHNRVRWREIVEFFFNNNIIECIECGPGKALTNMFKRFEFEIKCVKIDNIDDLKNYG
;
A
#
# COMPACT_ATOMS: atom_id res chain seq x y z
N MET A 1 13.91 -18.53 13.24
CA MET A 1 13.60 -17.11 13.49
C MET A 1 12.36 -16.76 12.66
N LYS A 2 11.35 -16.11 13.28
CA LYS A 2 10.12 -15.77 12.56
C LYS A 2 10.34 -14.51 11.71
N LYS A 3 9.95 -14.57 10.45
CA LYS A 3 10.07 -13.46 9.48
C LYS A 3 8.72 -13.17 8.83
N SER A 4 8.54 -11.95 8.36
CA SER A 4 7.39 -11.54 7.54
C SER A 4 7.86 -10.82 6.28
N ILE A 5 7.02 -10.85 5.25
CA ILE A 5 7.27 -10.11 4.00
C ILE A 5 6.21 -9.03 3.85
N VAL A 6 6.63 -7.84 3.46
CA VAL A 6 5.76 -6.66 3.35
C VAL A 6 5.91 -5.98 2.00
N PHE A 7 4.81 -5.39 1.52
CA PHE A 7 4.72 -4.78 0.21
C PHE A 7 4.31 -3.31 0.31
N PRO A 8 5.04 -2.39 -0.37
CA PRO A 8 4.77 -0.96 -0.29
C PRO A 8 3.45 -0.58 -0.97
N GLY A 9 2.94 0.58 -0.56
CA GLY A 9 1.76 1.23 -1.12
C GLY A 9 2.08 2.45 -1.99
N GLN A 10 1.03 3.19 -2.36
CA GLN A 10 1.13 4.42 -3.13
C GLN A 10 2.00 5.46 -2.40
N GLY A 11 2.83 6.17 -3.14
CA GLY A 11 3.86 7.07 -2.62
C GLY A 11 5.27 6.47 -2.66
N SER A 12 5.41 5.17 -2.99
CA SER A 12 6.71 4.52 -3.18
C SER A 12 7.17 4.50 -4.65
N GLN A 13 6.29 4.87 -5.60
CA GLN A 13 6.60 4.88 -7.03
C GLN A 13 7.60 5.96 -7.42
N TYR A 14 8.42 5.65 -8.40
CA TYR A 14 9.31 6.60 -9.08
C TYR A 14 9.58 6.11 -10.52
N LEU A 15 9.89 7.04 -11.41
CA LEU A 15 10.21 6.70 -12.81
C LEU A 15 11.44 5.80 -12.88
N GLY A 16 11.36 4.74 -13.69
CA GLY A 16 12.41 3.75 -13.83
C GLY A 16 12.45 2.68 -12.74
N MET A 17 11.52 2.71 -11.75
CA MET A 17 11.45 1.66 -10.73
C MET A 17 11.35 0.27 -11.37
N GLY A 18 12.16 -0.67 -10.88
CA GLY A 18 12.18 -2.05 -11.39
C GLY A 18 12.82 -2.25 -12.76
N LYS A 19 13.28 -1.18 -13.47
CA LYS A 19 13.89 -1.35 -14.80
C LYS A 19 15.13 -2.25 -14.79
N HIS A 20 15.96 -2.12 -13.77
CA HIS A 20 17.13 -2.98 -13.58
C HIS A 20 16.74 -4.45 -13.36
N LEU A 21 15.58 -4.75 -12.76
CA LEU A 21 15.07 -6.11 -12.64
C LEU A 21 14.58 -6.63 -14.00
N TYR A 22 13.88 -5.79 -14.73
CA TYR A 22 13.40 -6.10 -16.10
C TYR A 22 14.56 -6.44 -17.04
N ASP A 23 15.63 -5.64 -17.00
CA ASP A 23 16.77 -5.79 -17.90
C ASP A 23 17.66 -7.00 -17.56
N ASN A 24 17.74 -7.42 -16.28
CA ASN A 24 18.71 -8.41 -15.82
C ASN A 24 18.11 -9.77 -15.43
N PHE A 25 16.82 -9.86 -15.17
CA PHE A 25 16.17 -11.11 -14.75
C PHE A 25 14.99 -11.47 -15.64
N SER A 26 15.11 -12.57 -16.39
CA SER A 26 14.04 -13.06 -17.27
C SER A 26 12.73 -13.37 -16.51
N VAL A 27 12.82 -13.77 -15.23
CA VAL A 27 11.65 -13.99 -14.36
C VAL A 27 10.94 -12.68 -14.06
N SER A 28 11.67 -11.62 -13.75
CA SER A 28 11.11 -10.28 -13.51
C SER A 28 10.52 -9.69 -14.78
N LYS A 29 11.22 -9.83 -15.91
CA LYS A 29 10.70 -9.36 -17.19
C LYS A 29 9.34 -9.97 -17.50
N ARG A 30 9.16 -11.29 -17.31
CA ARG A 30 7.87 -11.96 -17.52
C ARG A 30 6.74 -11.37 -16.66
N ILE A 31 7.04 -10.95 -15.43
CA ILE A 31 6.03 -10.29 -14.57
C ILE A 31 5.53 -8.99 -15.20
N PHE A 32 6.44 -8.15 -15.69
CA PHE A 32 6.05 -6.90 -16.34
C PHE A 32 5.29 -7.15 -17.65
N ASP A 33 5.77 -8.10 -18.46
CA ASP A 33 5.12 -8.44 -19.73
C ASP A 33 3.70 -8.99 -19.48
N GLU A 34 3.50 -9.86 -18.45
CA GLU A 34 2.18 -10.38 -18.06
C GLU A 34 1.23 -9.26 -17.60
N VAL A 35 1.72 -8.28 -16.85
CA VAL A 35 0.90 -7.14 -16.41
C VAL A 35 0.52 -6.25 -17.59
N ASP A 36 1.45 -5.96 -18.52
CA ASP A 36 1.17 -5.23 -19.77
C ASP A 36 0.07 -5.91 -20.58
N ASP A 37 0.20 -7.22 -20.78
CA ASP A 37 -0.75 -8.03 -21.55
C ASP A 37 -2.12 -8.09 -20.84
N ALA A 38 -2.13 -8.29 -19.53
CA ALA A 38 -3.38 -8.35 -18.73
C ALA A 38 -4.18 -7.04 -18.80
N LEU A 39 -3.48 -5.90 -18.81
CA LEU A 39 -4.09 -4.58 -18.87
C LEU A 39 -4.37 -4.11 -20.31
N ASN A 40 -3.83 -4.81 -21.30
CA ASN A 40 -3.86 -4.40 -22.71
C ASN A 40 -3.32 -2.97 -22.93
N ILE A 41 -2.30 -2.59 -22.17
CA ILE A 41 -1.55 -1.32 -22.27
C ILE A 41 -0.07 -1.59 -22.00
N LYS A 42 0.81 -0.70 -22.43
CA LYS A 42 2.22 -0.74 -22.09
C LYS A 42 2.49 0.02 -20.79
N LEU A 43 2.13 -0.59 -19.66
CA LEU A 43 2.40 -0.02 -18.32
C LEU A 43 3.92 0.14 -18.10
N THR A 44 4.72 -0.73 -18.68
CA THR A 44 6.19 -0.64 -18.70
C THR A 44 6.68 0.67 -19.32
N GLU A 45 6.07 1.17 -20.41
CA GLU A 45 6.43 2.46 -21.00
C GLU A 45 6.09 3.63 -20.07
N ILE A 46 5.04 3.50 -19.24
CA ILE A 46 4.70 4.50 -18.22
C ILE A 46 5.73 4.46 -17.09
N ILE A 47 6.10 3.26 -16.63
CA ILE A 47 7.04 3.09 -15.50
C ILE A 47 8.46 3.53 -15.90
N PHE A 48 8.92 3.14 -17.10
CA PHE A 48 10.29 3.36 -17.56
C PHE A 48 10.46 4.64 -18.38
N GLY A 49 9.36 5.35 -18.66
CA GLY A 49 9.34 6.59 -19.40
C GLY A 49 9.74 7.81 -18.56
N GLU A 50 9.42 9.00 -19.07
CA GLU A 50 9.80 10.29 -18.47
C GLU A 50 8.59 11.05 -17.88
N ASP A 51 7.37 10.55 -18.03
CA ASP A 51 6.13 11.22 -17.61
C ASP A 51 5.72 10.77 -16.19
N ALA A 52 6.21 11.50 -15.19
CA ALA A 52 5.87 11.24 -13.79
C ALA A 52 4.38 11.49 -13.50
N GLU A 53 3.71 12.41 -14.20
CA GLU A 53 2.29 12.69 -13.97
C GLU A 53 1.46 11.48 -14.37
N LYS A 54 1.78 10.87 -15.51
CA LYS A 54 1.10 9.66 -15.97
C LYS A 54 1.31 8.48 -15.04
N LEU A 55 2.52 8.31 -14.48
CA LEU A 55 2.77 7.29 -13.46
C LEU A 55 2.02 7.56 -12.17
N ASN A 56 1.86 8.82 -11.77
CA ASN A 56 1.18 9.23 -10.54
C ASN A 56 -0.36 9.18 -10.62
N LEU A 57 -0.94 8.95 -11.79
CA LEU A 57 -2.36 8.62 -11.87
C LEU A 57 -2.62 7.33 -11.09
N THR A 58 -3.52 7.38 -10.13
CA THR A 58 -3.78 6.27 -9.19
C THR A 58 -4.06 4.94 -9.93
N GLU A 59 -4.73 4.99 -11.06
CA GLU A 59 -5.02 3.84 -11.92
C GLU A 59 -3.76 3.20 -12.54
N ASN A 60 -2.67 3.95 -12.71
CA ASN A 60 -1.39 3.45 -13.20
C ASN A 60 -0.45 3.10 -12.05
N THR A 61 -0.43 3.94 -11.00
CA THR A 61 0.43 3.76 -9.83
C THR A 61 0.21 2.41 -9.16
N GLN A 62 -1.06 2.01 -8.96
CA GLN A 62 -1.37 0.80 -8.19
C GLN A 62 -0.85 -0.48 -8.88
N PRO A 63 -1.19 -0.77 -10.14
CA PRO A 63 -0.66 -1.96 -10.81
C PRO A 63 0.86 -1.86 -11.06
N ALA A 64 1.43 -0.65 -11.22
CA ALA A 64 2.86 -0.46 -11.42
C ALA A 64 3.67 -0.86 -10.16
N ILE A 65 3.26 -0.42 -8.96
CA ILE A 65 3.92 -0.81 -7.70
C ILE A 65 3.80 -2.32 -7.48
N MET A 66 2.64 -2.92 -7.75
CA MET A 66 2.47 -4.37 -7.65
C MET A 66 3.40 -5.11 -8.62
N ALA A 67 3.48 -4.68 -9.89
CA ALA A 67 4.35 -5.32 -10.87
C ALA A 67 5.82 -5.32 -10.41
N VAL A 68 6.32 -4.19 -9.92
CA VAL A 68 7.69 -4.08 -9.38
C VAL A 68 7.84 -4.96 -8.14
N SER A 69 6.88 -4.97 -7.23
CA SER A 69 6.91 -5.78 -6.01
C SER A 69 7.01 -7.27 -6.32
N ILE A 70 6.18 -7.78 -7.24
CA ILE A 70 6.19 -9.19 -7.61
C ILE A 70 7.45 -9.53 -8.46
N ALA A 71 7.88 -8.62 -9.35
CA ALA A 71 9.13 -8.78 -10.10
C ALA A 71 10.35 -8.89 -9.16
N THR A 72 10.38 -8.10 -8.08
CA THR A 72 11.41 -8.17 -7.03
C THR A 72 11.36 -9.52 -6.31
N MET A 73 10.16 -9.97 -5.92
CA MET A 73 9.99 -11.25 -5.25
C MET A 73 10.44 -12.44 -6.11
N GLU A 74 10.10 -12.45 -7.41
CA GLU A 74 10.50 -13.50 -8.34
C GLU A 74 12.03 -13.52 -8.55
N ALA A 75 12.67 -12.34 -8.58
CA ALA A 75 14.13 -12.27 -8.59
C ALA A 75 14.74 -12.85 -7.31
N LEU A 76 14.16 -12.53 -6.11
CA LEU A 76 14.60 -13.11 -4.84
C LEU A 76 14.39 -14.62 -4.78
N LYS A 77 13.29 -15.16 -5.30
CA LYS A 77 13.04 -16.60 -5.40
C LYS A 77 14.15 -17.26 -6.23
N LYS A 78 14.47 -16.69 -7.39
CA LYS A 78 15.47 -17.26 -8.30
C LYS A 78 16.90 -17.16 -7.76
N GLU A 79 17.30 -16.00 -7.25
CA GLU A 79 18.71 -15.72 -6.89
C GLU A 79 19.06 -16.13 -5.45
N LYS A 80 18.09 -16.12 -4.54
CA LYS A 80 18.29 -16.37 -3.10
C LYS A 80 17.50 -17.57 -2.58
N GLY A 81 16.73 -18.27 -3.42
CA GLY A 81 15.90 -19.38 -2.99
C GLY A 81 14.78 -18.97 -2.01
N LEU A 82 14.30 -17.71 -2.08
CA LEU A 82 13.22 -17.26 -1.23
C LEU A 82 11.99 -18.16 -1.44
N ASN A 83 11.45 -18.68 -0.35
CA ASN A 83 10.21 -19.44 -0.35
C ASN A 83 9.21 -18.72 0.58
N ILE A 84 8.03 -18.40 0.05
CA ILE A 84 6.98 -17.67 0.80
C ILE A 84 6.58 -18.44 2.07
N ASN A 85 6.59 -19.77 2.04
CA ASN A 85 6.25 -20.63 3.18
C ASN A 85 7.24 -20.56 4.35
N ASN A 86 8.38 -19.88 4.16
CA ASN A 86 9.33 -19.61 5.25
C ASN A 86 8.97 -18.35 6.05
N PHE A 87 7.91 -17.65 5.65
CA PHE A 87 7.42 -16.46 6.35
C PHE A 87 6.19 -16.79 7.19
N SER A 88 6.10 -16.15 8.35
CA SER A 88 4.95 -16.36 9.26
C SER A 88 3.72 -15.60 8.77
N PHE A 89 3.92 -14.41 8.19
CA PHE A 89 2.86 -13.53 7.72
C PHE A 89 3.29 -12.77 6.48
N CYS A 90 2.29 -12.37 5.72
CA CYS A 90 2.41 -11.43 4.61
C CYS A 90 1.52 -10.22 4.88
N ALA A 91 1.98 -9.02 4.57
CA ALA A 91 1.16 -7.81 4.64
C ALA A 91 1.55 -6.82 3.54
N GLY A 92 0.67 -5.88 3.27
CA GLY A 92 0.96 -4.81 2.34
C GLY A 92 0.20 -3.54 2.68
N HIS A 93 0.79 -2.39 2.40
CA HIS A 93 0.17 -1.10 2.69
C HIS A 93 -0.84 -0.75 1.60
N SER A 94 -2.12 -0.67 1.92
CA SER A 94 -3.20 -0.35 0.98
C SER A 94 -3.18 -1.28 -0.26
N LEU A 95 -2.81 -0.78 -1.44
CA LEU A 95 -2.66 -1.61 -2.65
C LEU A 95 -1.64 -2.75 -2.48
N GLY A 96 -0.67 -2.58 -1.60
CA GLY A 96 0.33 -3.61 -1.28
C GLY A 96 -0.29 -4.90 -0.74
N GLU A 97 -1.50 -4.86 -0.18
CA GLU A 97 -2.25 -6.05 0.24
C GLU A 97 -2.57 -6.98 -0.95
N TYR A 98 -2.78 -6.41 -2.14
CA TYR A 98 -2.92 -7.20 -3.38
C TYR A 98 -1.59 -7.83 -3.81
N SER A 99 -0.48 -7.11 -3.65
CA SER A 99 0.86 -7.69 -3.88
C SER A 99 1.11 -8.85 -2.90
N ALA A 100 0.70 -8.71 -1.64
CA ALA A 100 0.78 -9.78 -0.64
C ALA A 100 -0.04 -11.01 -1.03
N LEU A 101 -1.24 -10.80 -1.57
CA LEU A 101 -2.12 -11.88 -2.03
C LEU A 101 -1.57 -12.59 -3.27
N VAL A 102 -0.97 -11.85 -4.22
CA VAL A 102 -0.27 -12.47 -5.36
C VAL A 102 0.93 -13.28 -4.87
N ALA A 103 1.72 -12.73 -3.95
CA ALA A 103 2.90 -13.38 -3.37
C ALA A 103 2.54 -14.68 -2.65
N ALA A 104 1.38 -14.72 -1.99
CA ALA A 104 0.85 -15.87 -1.27
C ALA A 104 -0.04 -16.80 -2.15
N ASN A 105 0.00 -16.66 -3.47
CA ASN A 105 -0.76 -17.47 -4.45
C ASN A 105 -2.29 -17.43 -4.25
N SER A 106 -2.81 -16.38 -3.63
CA SER A 106 -4.25 -16.19 -3.42
C SER A 106 -4.97 -15.59 -4.64
N ILE A 107 -4.32 -14.66 -5.36
CA ILE A 107 -4.83 -14.03 -6.58
C ILE A 107 -3.79 -14.19 -7.69
N LYS A 108 -4.23 -14.49 -8.92
CA LYS A 108 -3.35 -14.49 -10.09
C LYS A 108 -2.85 -13.08 -10.40
N LEU A 109 -1.59 -12.94 -10.82
CA LEU A 109 -0.98 -11.65 -11.15
C LEU A 109 -1.81 -10.83 -12.15
N ALA A 110 -2.22 -11.47 -13.24
CA ALA A 110 -3.04 -10.85 -14.29
C ALA A 110 -4.39 -10.32 -13.76
N ASP A 111 -5.02 -11.05 -12.83
CA ASP A 111 -6.28 -10.65 -12.23
C ASP A 111 -6.08 -9.49 -11.23
N ALA A 112 -5.03 -9.57 -10.41
CA ALA A 112 -4.66 -8.50 -9.48
C ALA A 112 -4.34 -7.19 -10.23
N ALA A 113 -3.66 -7.26 -11.38
CA ALA A 113 -3.40 -6.10 -12.23
C ALA A 113 -4.70 -5.41 -12.68
N LYS A 114 -5.66 -6.18 -13.19
CA LYS A 114 -6.99 -5.67 -13.61
C LYS A 114 -7.76 -5.08 -12.42
N ILE A 115 -7.75 -5.76 -11.28
CA ILE A 115 -8.41 -5.30 -10.05
C ILE A 115 -7.79 -3.98 -9.58
N LEU A 116 -6.47 -3.87 -9.53
CA LEU A 116 -5.77 -2.65 -9.11
C LEU A 116 -5.97 -1.49 -10.08
N LYS A 117 -5.99 -1.74 -11.39
CA LYS A 117 -6.35 -0.71 -12.39
C LYS A 117 -7.76 -0.19 -12.13
N LYS A 118 -8.74 -1.09 -11.94
CA LYS A 118 -10.13 -0.73 -11.66
C LYS A 118 -10.28 -0.04 -10.31
N ARG A 119 -9.58 -0.53 -9.27
CA ARG A 119 -9.56 0.10 -7.94
C ARG A 119 -9.04 1.53 -8.02
N GLY A 120 -7.94 1.76 -8.74
CA GLY A 120 -7.37 3.09 -8.95
C GLY A 120 -8.35 4.04 -9.63
N GLN A 121 -9.02 3.59 -10.68
CA GLN A 121 -10.05 4.35 -11.39
C GLN A 121 -11.25 4.67 -10.49
N ALA A 122 -11.80 3.67 -9.79
CA ALA A 122 -12.93 3.86 -8.91
C ALA A 122 -12.62 4.86 -7.78
N MET A 123 -11.46 4.71 -7.13
CA MET A 123 -11.02 5.63 -6.08
C MET A 123 -10.79 7.05 -6.58
N GLN A 124 -10.24 7.22 -7.79
CA GLN A 124 -10.03 8.53 -8.40
C GLN A 124 -11.36 9.21 -8.75
N ASN A 125 -12.35 8.43 -9.19
CA ASN A 125 -13.64 8.93 -9.68
C ASN A 125 -14.71 9.03 -8.58
N ALA A 126 -14.48 8.47 -7.39
CA ALA A 126 -15.45 8.46 -6.30
C ALA A 126 -15.85 9.85 -5.81
N VAL A 127 -14.95 10.81 -5.96
CA VAL A 127 -15.16 12.21 -5.56
C VAL A 127 -14.71 13.12 -6.71
N PRO A 128 -15.52 14.12 -7.08
CA PRO A 128 -15.13 15.11 -8.10
C PRO A 128 -13.77 15.76 -7.78
N ILE A 129 -12.96 15.95 -8.82
CA ILE A 129 -11.63 16.58 -8.69
C ILE A 129 -11.75 17.93 -7.97
N GLY A 130 -10.91 18.12 -6.96
CA GLY A 130 -10.86 19.36 -6.18
C GLY A 130 -11.78 19.41 -4.96
N LEU A 131 -12.67 18.43 -4.76
CA LEU A 131 -13.53 18.37 -3.56
C LEU A 131 -12.88 17.61 -2.40
N GLY A 132 -12.03 16.64 -2.67
CA GLY A 132 -11.32 15.86 -1.67
C GLY A 132 -9.86 16.26 -1.55
N ALA A 133 -9.26 16.00 -0.39
CA ALA A 133 -7.83 16.18 -0.15
C ALA A 133 -7.33 15.25 0.96
N MET A 134 -6.01 15.09 1.02
CA MET A 134 -5.30 14.38 2.07
C MET A 134 -4.13 15.20 2.60
N ALA A 135 -3.80 15.01 3.88
CA ALA A 135 -2.61 15.62 4.48
C ALA A 135 -1.92 14.65 5.45
N ALA A 136 -0.59 14.60 5.38
CA ALA A 136 0.21 13.89 6.38
C ALA A 136 0.44 14.80 7.58
N ILE A 137 0.15 14.29 8.78
CA ILE A 137 0.32 14.98 10.05
C ILE A 137 1.47 14.29 10.81
N LEU A 138 2.49 15.07 11.16
CA LEU A 138 3.70 14.54 11.77
C LEU A 138 3.81 14.94 13.24
N ASN A 139 4.42 14.07 14.03
CA ASN A 139 4.70 14.22 15.46
C ASN A 139 3.43 14.34 16.32
N ILE A 140 2.38 13.59 15.96
CA ILE A 140 1.16 13.47 16.74
C ILE A 140 0.73 12.00 16.79
N GLN A 141 0.19 11.55 17.92
CA GLN A 141 -0.41 10.23 18.04
C GLN A 141 -1.82 10.25 17.45
N VAL A 142 -2.29 9.10 16.97
CA VAL A 142 -3.58 9.00 16.30
C VAL A 142 -4.73 9.42 17.20
N GLU A 143 -4.68 9.02 18.48
CA GLU A 143 -5.72 9.32 19.47
C GLU A 143 -5.83 10.83 19.74
N ASP A 144 -4.70 11.53 19.80
CA ASP A 144 -4.67 12.99 20.02
C ASP A 144 -5.15 13.74 18.77
N LEU A 145 -4.81 13.24 17.59
CA LEU A 145 -5.30 13.80 16.33
C LEU A 145 -6.82 13.65 16.21
N GLU A 146 -7.38 12.49 16.56
CA GLU A 146 -8.83 12.24 16.54
C GLU A 146 -9.57 13.14 17.53
N LYS A 147 -9.04 13.30 18.75
CA LYS A 147 -9.59 14.25 19.74
C LYS A 147 -9.57 15.67 19.19
N PHE A 148 -8.49 16.09 18.55
CA PHE A 148 -8.36 17.42 17.98
C PHE A 148 -9.37 17.64 16.83
N ILE A 149 -9.53 16.68 15.93
CA ILE A 149 -10.53 16.70 14.85
C ILE A 149 -11.94 16.86 15.42
N THR A 150 -12.27 16.06 16.44
CA THR A 150 -13.59 16.05 17.09
C THR A 150 -13.87 17.37 17.81
N ALA A 151 -12.90 17.87 18.58
CA ALA A 151 -13.02 19.13 19.34
C ALA A 151 -13.27 20.34 18.41
N ASN A 152 -12.67 20.33 17.22
CA ASN A 152 -12.84 21.36 16.20
C ASN A 152 -14.05 21.13 15.28
N LYS A 153 -14.87 20.10 15.54
CA LYS A 153 -16.12 19.80 14.82
C LYS A 153 -15.93 19.60 13.31
N PHE A 154 -14.82 19.03 12.88
CA PHE A 154 -14.63 18.61 11.50
C PHE A 154 -15.46 17.34 11.24
N LEU A 155 -16.44 17.45 10.34
CA LEU A 155 -17.41 16.39 10.10
C LEU A 155 -17.01 15.43 8.96
N SER A 156 -16.19 15.90 8.04
CA SER A 156 -15.78 15.10 6.88
C SER A 156 -14.35 14.54 6.98
N ILE A 157 -13.60 14.88 8.04
CA ILE A 157 -12.22 14.45 8.19
C ILE A 157 -12.15 13.15 8.97
N GLU A 158 -11.46 12.19 8.41
CA GLU A 158 -11.12 10.93 9.06
C GLU A 158 -9.61 10.69 9.01
N VAL A 159 -9.06 10.00 10.02
CA VAL A 159 -7.68 9.50 9.94
C VAL A 159 -7.69 8.30 9.00
N SER A 160 -7.14 8.49 7.82
CA SER A 160 -7.10 7.52 6.73
C SER A 160 -5.95 6.52 6.83
N ASN A 161 -4.82 6.94 7.39
CA ASN A 161 -3.68 6.08 7.61
C ASN A 161 -3.06 6.35 8.98
N ASP A 162 -2.87 5.30 9.73
CA ASP A 162 -2.06 5.26 10.94
C ASP A 162 -0.77 4.52 10.58
N ASN A 163 0.26 5.27 10.15
CA ASN A 163 1.41 4.70 9.48
C ASN A 163 2.49 4.19 10.46
N CYS A 164 2.81 4.97 11.46
CA CYS A 164 3.80 4.64 12.49
C CYS A 164 3.69 5.65 13.64
N PRO A 165 4.36 5.45 14.78
CA PRO A 165 4.35 6.41 15.87
C PRO A 165 4.70 7.82 15.39
N GLY A 166 3.78 8.75 15.63
CA GLY A 166 3.92 10.14 15.23
C GLY A 166 3.71 10.45 13.75
N GLN A 167 3.12 9.55 12.95
CA GLN A 167 2.81 9.82 11.54
C GLN A 167 1.44 9.27 11.16
N CYS A 168 0.48 10.16 11.01
CA CYS A 168 -0.86 9.87 10.52
C CYS A 168 -1.13 10.60 9.20
N VAL A 169 -2.12 10.11 8.45
CA VAL A 169 -2.69 10.81 7.29
C VAL A 169 -4.17 11.03 7.55
N VAL A 170 -4.65 12.20 7.19
CA VAL A 170 -6.07 12.55 7.23
C VAL A 170 -6.62 12.70 5.83
N SER A 171 -7.87 12.31 5.64
CA SER A 171 -8.64 12.44 4.40
C SER A 171 -9.98 13.09 4.66
N GLY A 172 -10.48 13.86 3.70
CA GLY A 172 -11.78 14.52 3.83
C GLY A 172 -12.02 15.57 2.76
N LYS A 173 -13.01 16.44 2.99
CA LYS A 173 -13.27 17.59 2.12
C LYS A 173 -12.09 18.54 2.14
N LYS A 174 -11.70 19.01 0.95
CA LYS A 174 -10.52 19.87 0.75
C LYS A 174 -10.51 21.10 1.66
N ASP A 175 -11.65 21.77 1.79
CA ASP A 175 -11.75 22.99 2.60
C ASP A 175 -11.55 22.69 4.10
N GLU A 176 -12.06 21.55 4.59
CA GLU A 176 -11.85 21.14 5.98
C GLU A 176 -10.39 20.69 6.20
N ILE A 177 -9.79 19.95 5.27
CA ILE A 177 -8.37 19.57 5.32
C ILE A 177 -7.46 20.81 5.37
N ASN A 178 -7.75 21.83 4.54
CA ASN A 178 -6.98 23.07 4.55
C ASN A 178 -7.12 23.81 5.90
N LYS A 179 -8.32 23.90 6.47
CA LYS A 179 -8.54 24.48 7.80
C LYS A 179 -7.82 23.70 8.88
N LEU A 180 -7.94 22.36 8.87
CA LEU A 180 -7.26 21.49 9.84
C LEU A 180 -5.74 21.69 9.80
N THR A 181 -5.13 21.73 8.61
CA THR A 181 -3.68 21.91 8.46
C THR A 181 -3.20 23.23 9.04
N ILE A 182 -3.98 24.30 8.89
CA ILE A 182 -3.69 25.62 9.48
C ILE A 182 -3.77 25.54 11.02
N LEU A 183 -4.83 24.94 11.57
CA LEU A 183 -5.02 24.81 13.02
C LEU A 183 -3.94 23.95 13.66
N ILE A 184 -3.59 22.81 13.07
CA ILE A 184 -2.50 21.94 13.55
C ILE A 184 -1.18 22.69 13.62
N LYS A 185 -0.88 23.49 12.59
CA LYS A 185 0.33 24.30 12.55
C LYS A 185 0.32 25.40 13.64
N ASN A 186 -0.81 26.09 13.80
CA ASN A 186 -0.89 27.26 14.66
C ASN A 186 -1.08 26.90 16.14
N GLU A 187 -1.89 25.91 16.47
CA GLU A 187 -2.25 25.56 17.84
C GLU A 187 -1.33 24.46 18.39
N LEU A 188 -1.12 23.38 17.61
CA LEU A 188 -0.33 22.26 18.08
C LEU A 188 1.18 22.38 17.76
N LYS A 189 1.59 23.37 16.93
CA LYS A 189 2.97 23.53 16.44
C LYS A 189 3.53 22.27 15.78
N LYS A 190 2.66 21.48 15.13
CA LYS A 190 3.01 20.26 14.41
C LYS A 190 3.05 20.50 12.89
N LYS A 191 3.71 19.59 12.16
CA LYS A 191 3.76 19.67 10.69
C LYS A 191 2.53 19.00 10.09
N ALA A 192 1.85 19.71 9.20
CA ALA A 192 0.79 19.19 8.35
C ALA A 192 1.21 19.45 6.88
N ILE A 193 1.34 18.38 6.11
CA ILE A 193 1.88 18.39 4.74
C ILE A 193 0.78 17.90 3.80
N PRO A 194 0.22 18.77 2.94
CA PRO A 194 -0.72 18.34 1.90
C PRO A 194 -0.08 17.27 1.00
N LEU A 195 -0.82 16.22 0.68
CA LEU A 195 -0.37 15.19 -0.22
C LEU A 195 -0.77 15.52 -1.67
N PRO A 196 0.08 15.19 -2.66
CA PRO A 196 -0.19 15.45 -4.08
C PRO A 196 -1.15 14.38 -4.66
N VAL A 197 -2.32 14.25 -4.04
CA VAL A 197 -3.39 13.35 -4.47
C VAL A 197 -4.67 14.15 -4.64
N SER A 198 -5.51 13.75 -5.58
CA SER A 198 -6.74 14.47 -5.94
C SER A 198 -8.01 13.86 -5.34
N ALA A 199 -7.88 12.78 -4.58
CA ALA A 199 -9.01 12.11 -3.93
C ALA A 199 -8.71 11.80 -2.45
N PRO A 200 -9.73 11.80 -1.59
CA PRO A 200 -9.59 11.55 -0.15
C PRO A 200 -9.66 10.05 0.15
N PHE A 201 -8.57 9.31 -0.11
CA PHE A 201 -8.53 7.86 0.06
C PHE A 201 -8.76 7.42 1.51
N HIS A 202 -9.26 6.20 1.69
CA HIS A 202 -9.42 5.52 2.98
C HIS A 202 -10.30 6.26 4.00
N CYS A 203 -11.36 6.92 3.53
CA CYS A 203 -12.41 7.52 4.34
C CYS A 203 -13.78 7.24 3.74
N LYS A 204 -14.87 7.56 4.45
CA LYS A 204 -16.26 7.32 4.02
C LYS A 204 -16.62 7.93 2.67
N MET A 205 -15.93 8.98 2.24
CA MET A 205 -16.13 9.56 0.91
C MET A 205 -15.77 8.58 -0.23
N MET A 206 -15.03 7.50 0.08
CA MET A 206 -14.68 6.43 -0.88
C MET A 206 -15.72 5.30 -0.95
N THR A 207 -16.85 5.38 -0.25
CA THR A 207 -17.91 4.35 -0.30
C THR A 207 -18.34 4.01 -1.74
N PRO A 208 -18.54 4.98 -2.67
CA PRO A 208 -18.87 4.64 -4.06
C PRO A 208 -17.82 3.78 -4.76
N ALA A 209 -16.53 4.04 -4.47
CA ALA A 209 -15.44 3.21 -5.02
C ALA A 209 -15.45 1.78 -4.43
N ALA A 210 -15.77 1.65 -3.15
CA ALA A 210 -15.89 0.33 -2.50
C ALA A 210 -17.03 -0.49 -3.12
N ASP A 211 -18.18 0.13 -3.40
CA ASP A 211 -19.32 -0.51 -4.03
C ASP A 211 -19.00 -0.95 -5.48
N GLU A 212 -18.31 -0.09 -6.24
CA GLU A 212 -17.86 -0.41 -7.59
C GLU A 212 -16.86 -1.57 -7.58
N LEU A 213 -15.87 -1.55 -6.67
CA LEU A 213 -14.90 -2.60 -6.51
C LEU A 213 -15.55 -3.93 -6.08
N ASN A 214 -16.52 -3.89 -5.15
CA ASN A 214 -17.26 -5.06 -4.72
C ASN A 214 -17.93 -5.77 -5.90
N ASN A 215 -18.56 -5.01 -6.80
CA ASN A 215 -19.18 -5.57 -8.00
C ASN A 215 -18.14 -6.13 -8.98
N PHE A 216 -17.02 -5.46 -9.13
CA PHE A 216 -15.94 -5.89 -10.03
C PHE A 216 -15.25 -7.17 -9.54
N LEU A 217 -15.02 -7.29 -8.23
CA LEU A 217 -14.39 -8.47 -7.61
C LEU A 217 -15.18 -9.76 -7.76
N LYS A 218 -16.47 -9.71 -8.07
CA LYS A 218 -17.29 -10.91 -8.33
C LYS A 218 -16.82 -11.70 -9.55
N GLN A 219 -16.06 -11.07 -10.45
CA GLN A 219 -15.57 -11.68 -11.69
C GLN A 219 -14.26 -12.46 -11.50
N PHE A 220 -13.65 -12.37 -10.32
CA PHE A 220 -12.34 -12.94 -10.05
C PHE A 220 -12.39 -13.97 -8.93
N GLU A 221 -11.56 -14.98 -9.08
CA GLU A 221 -11.33 -15.99 -8.06
C GLU A 221 -10.24 -15.50 -7.10
N ILE A 222 -10.55 -15.55 -5.81
CA ILE A 222 -9.61 -15.33 -4.71
C ILE A 222 -9.57 -16.63 -3.93
N ASN A 223 -8.39 -17.25 -3.87
CA ASN A 223 -8.15 -18.50 -3.16
C ASN A 223 -7.61 -18.22 -1.76
N ASN A 224 -7.65 -19.23 -0.90
CA ASN A 224 -6.99 -19.16 0.39
C ASN A 224 -5.48 -18.98 0.19
N PRO A 225 -4.83 -18.01 0.86
CA PRO A 225 -3.41 -17.77 0.70
C PRO A 225 -2.57 -18.91 1.33
N GLU A 226 -1.37 -19.15 0.78
CA GLU A 226 -0.43 -20.13 1.33
C GLU A 226 0.08 -19.75 2.73
N ILE A 227 0.17 -18.47 3.03
CA ILE A 227 0.49 -17.94 4.36
C ILE A 227 -0.50 -16.82 4.74
N PRO A 228 -0.78 -16.61 6.04
CA PRO A 228 -1.75 -15.62 6.47
C PRO A 228 -1.42 -14.20 6.00
N ILE A 229 -2.44 -13.48 5.54
CA ILE A 229 -2.34 -12.06 5.19
C ILE A 229 -2.84 -11.22 6.36
N VAL A 230 -2.01 -10.32 6.89
CA VAL A 230 -2.46 -9.39 7.94
C VAL A 230 -3.16 -8.21 7.29
N SER A 231 -4.46 -8.10 7.53
CA SER A 231 -5.31 -7.09 6.89
C SER A 231 -5.05 -5.68 7.41
N ASN A 232 -5.14 -4.70 6.50
CA ASN A 232 -5.03 -3.28 6.83
C ASN A 232 -6.18 -2.76 7.73
N VAL A 233 -7.32 -3.44 7.74
CA VAL A 233 -8.52 -2.99 8.46
C VAL A 233 -8.69 -3.69 9.80
N SER A 234 -8.66 -5.03 9.81
CA SER A 234 -8.87 -5.82 11.03
C SER A 234 -7.62 -5.97 11.87
N VAL A 235 -6.42 -5.91 11.25
CA VAL A 235 -5.12 -6.26 11.86
C VAL A 235 -5.06 -7.73 12.31
N ILE A 236 -5.95 -8.54 11.76
CA ILE A 236 -6.02 -9.98 12.02
C ILE A 236 -5.40 -10.73 10.83
N PRO A 237 -4.58 -11.77 11.08
CA PRO A 237 -4.09 -12.62 10.00
C PRO A 237 -5.23 -13.48 9.45
N GLU A 238 -5.46 -13.36 8.15
CA GLU A 238 -6.56 -14.03 7.46
C GLU A 238 -6.06 -15.09 6.49
N ASN A 239 -6.77 -16.22 6.47
CA ASN A 239 -6.58 -17.31 5.52
C ASN A 239 -7.86 -17.63 4.72
N ASP A 240 -9.00 -17.12 5.15
CA ASP A 240 -10.29 -17.33 4.45
C ASP A 240 -10.44 -16.31 3.30
N SER A 241 -10.52 -16.81 2.09
CA SER A 241 -10.63 -15.98 0.89
C SER A 241 -11.89 -15.12 0.85
N ASN A 242 -13.00 -15.57 1.46
CA ASN A 242 -14.24 -14.79 1.51
C ASN A 242 -14.09 -13.61 2.48
N GLU A 243 -13.42 -13.82 3.62
CA GLU A 243 -13.17 -12.74 4.57
C GLU A 243 -12.13 -11.75 4.00
N ILE A 244 -11.06 -12.25 3.37
CA ILE A 244 -10.10 -11.43 2.64
C ILE A 244 -10.81 -10.52 1.63
N LYS A 245 -11.73 -11.07 0.83
CA LYS A 245 -12.49 -10.29 -0.16
C LYS A 245 -13.27 -9.15 0.48
N LYS A 246 -13.94 -9.38 1.61
CA LYS A 246 -14.65 -8.33 2.37
C LYS A 246 -13.70 -7.26 2.89
N LEU A 247 -12.55 -7.67 3.42
CA LEU A 247 -11.54 -6.76 3.97
C LEU A 247 -10.88 -5.90 2.90
N LEU A 248 -10.62 -6.45 1.69
CA LEU A 248 -10.14 -5.66 0.54
C LEU A 248 -11.11 -4.56 0.14
N ILE A 249 -12.42 -4.86 0.11
CA ILE A 249 -13.47 -3.88 -0.17
C ILE A 249 -13.54 -2.84 0.95
N SER A 250 -13.53 -3.30 2.20
CA SER A 250 -13.57 -2.44 3.37
C SER A 250 -12.37 -1.49 3.43
N CYS A 251 -11.18 -1.93 3.02
CA CYS A 251 -9.97 -1.11 3.01
C CYS A 251 -10.08 0.14 2.12
N VAL A 252 -10.96 0.14 1.10
CA VAL A 252 -11.13 1.29 0.20
C VAL A 252 -11.60 2.54 0.95
N HIS A 253 -12.49 2.36 1.93
CA HIS A 253 -13.13 3.46 2.66
C HIS A 253 -12.88 3.43 4.18
N ASN A 254 -11.93 2.62 4.64
CA ASN A 254 -11.52 2.54 6.04
C ASN A 254 -10.01 2.76 6.19
N ARG A 255 -9.60 3.12 7.42
CA ARG A 255 -8.23 3.39 7.81
C ARG A 255 -7.29 2.23 7.49
N VAL A 256 -6.14 2.55 6.93
CA VAL A 256 -4.97 1.68 6.90
C VAL A 256 -4.29 1.72 8.26
N ARG A 257 -4.37 0.64 9.02
CA ARG A 257 -3.85 0.50 10.40
C ARG A 257 -2.43 -0.08 10.41
N TRP A 258 -1.53 0.57 9.65
CA TRP A 258 -0.18 0.02 9.43
C TRP A 258 0.66 -0.02 10.71
N ARG A 259 0.57 1.01 11.58
CA ARG A 259 1.23 1.02 12.89
C ARG A 259 0.86 -0.22 13.68
N GLU A 260 -0.41 -0.55 13.74
CA GLU A 260 -0.91 -1.71 14.48
C GLU A 260 -0.49 -3.04 13.84
N ILE A 261 -0.33 -3.11 12.51
CA ILE A 261 0.24 -4.29 11.84
C ILE A 261 1.69 -4.52 12.28
N VAL A 262 2.49 -3.46 12.38
CA VAL A 262 3.89 -3.57 12.86
C VAL A 262 3.93 -3.97 14.33
N GLU A 263 3.05 -3.44 15.17
CA GLU A 263 2.87 -3.86 16.58
C GLU A 263 2.43 -5.33 16.67
N PHE A 264 1.50 -5.76 15.81
CA PHE A 264 1.11 -7.18 15.70
C PHE A 264 2.32 -8.07 15.37
N PHE A 265 3.18 -7.67 14.44
CA PHE A 265 4.39 -8.41 14.11
C PHE A 265 5.31 -8.55 15.32
N PHE A 266 5.55 -7.46 16.05
CA PHE A 266 6.37 -7.48 17.26
C PHE A 266 5.80 -8.44 18.32
N ASN A 267 4.51 -8.34 18.60
CA ASN A 267 3.81 -9.17 19.58
C ASN A 267 3.78 -10.67 19.19
N ASN A 268 3.98 -10.98 17.90
CA ASN A 268 4.09 -12.36 17.40
C ASN A 268 5.52 -12.85 17.22
N ASN A 269 6.51 -12.11 17.77
CA ASN A 269 7.93 -12.44 17.75
C ASN A 269 8.51 -12.47 16.32
N ILE A 270 8.01 -11.61 15.42
CA ILE A 270 8.66 -11.34 14.15
C ILE A 270 9.89 -10.48 14.42
N ILE A 271 11.05 -10.94 14.01
CA ILE A 271 12.33 -10.22 14.22
C ILE A 271 12.89 -9.60 12.94
N GLU A 272 12.43 -10.08 11.80
CA GLU A 272 12.84 -9.55 10.49
C GLU A 272 11.65 -9.44 9.54
N CYS A 273 11.59 -8.32 8.82
CA CYS A 273 10.70 -8.10 7.69
C CYS A 273 11.51 -7.82 6.43
N ILE A 274 10.97 -8.22 5.28
CA ILE A 274 11.51 -7.85 3.96
C ILE A 274 10.50 -6.93 3.31
N GLU A 275 10.88 -5.69 3.01
CA GLU A 275 10.10 -4.81 2.15
C GLU A 275 10.45 -5.12 0.69
N CYS A 276 9.51 -5.74 -0.02
CA CYS A 276 9.69 -6.22 -1.39
C CYS A 276 8.96 -5.29 -2.36
N GLY A 277 9.70 -4.48 -3.12
CA GLY A 277 9.11 -3.52 -4.06
C GLY A 277 9.84 -2.18 -4.09
N PRO A 278 9.26 -1.17 -4.79
CA PRO A 278 9.94 0.09 -5.01
C PRO A 278 10.09 0.93 -3.74
N GLY A 279 11.26 1.54 -3.59
CA GLY A 279 11.55 2.50 -2.53
C GLY A 279 11.90 1.88 -1.18
N LYS A 280 11.57 2.57 -0.11
CA LYS A 280 11.88 2.20 1.28
C LYS A 280 10.88 2.78 2.29
N ALA A 281 9.65 2.97 1.85
CA ALA A 281 8.64 3.67 2.67
C ALA A 281 8.33 2.90 3.95
N LEU A 282 8.09 1.60 3.86
CA LEU A 282 7.78 0.77 5.02
C LEU A 282 9.01 0.59 5.92
N THR A 283 10.19 0.34 5.35
CA THR A 283 11.45 0.28 6.10
C THR A 283 11.68 1.54 6.93
N ASN A 284 11.36 2.72 6.39
CA ASN A 284 11.45 3.96 7.15
C ASN A 284 10.39 4.08 8.25
N MET A 285 9.20 3.53 8.06
CA MET A 285 8.16 3.47 9.10
C MET A 285 8.57 2.54 10.26
N PHE A 286 9.16 1.37 9.96
CA PHE A 286 9.68 0.46 11.00
C PHE A 286 10.68 1.13 11.94
N LYS A 287 11.54 2.03 11.44
CA LYS A 287 12.52 2.77 12.23
C LYS A 287 11.93 3.78 13.25
N ARG A 288 10.62 4.00 13.21
CA ARG A 288 9.94 4.97 14.10
C ARG A 288 9.41 4.33 15.38
N PHE A 289 9.49 3.00 15.48
CA PHE A 289 9.05 2.27 16.67
C PHE A 289 10.17 2.22 17.72
N GLU A 290 9.79 2.14 18.98
CA GLU A 290 10.72 2.01 20.12
C GLU A 290 11.28 0.59 20.27
N PHE A 291 10.55 -0.40 19.70
CA PHE A 291 11.02 -1.78 19.59
C PHE A 291 11.67 -2.04 18.23
N GLU A 292 12.53 -3.06 18.18
CA GLU A 292 13.27 -3.36 16.97
C GLU A 292 12.69 -4.57 16.22
N ILE A 293 12.28 -4.34 14.97
CA ILE A 293 12.12 -5.36 13.94
C ILE A 293 13.02 -4.94 12.78
N LYS A 294 14.01 -5.77 12.44
CA LYS A 294 14.88 -5.50 11.30
C LYS A 294 14.06 -5.53 10.01
N CYS A 295 13.82 -4.37 9.39
CA CYS A 295 13.18 -4.32 8.08
C CYS A 295 14.22 -4.05 7.00
N VAL A 296 14.35 -4.98 6.05
CA VAL A 296 15.31 -4.92 4.93
C VAL A 296 14.55 -4.61 3.65
N LYS A 297 14.85 -3.47 3.03
CA LYS A 297 14.28 -3.16 1.72
C LYS A 297 14.99 -3.95 0.61
N ILE A 298 14.24 -4.36 -0.40
CA ILE A 298 14.77 -4.90 -1.65
C ILE A 298 14.13 -4.12 -2.81
N ASP A 299 14.83 -3.11 -3.25
CA ASP A 299 14.38 -2.17 -4.28
C ASP A 299 15.22 -2.27 -5.56
N ASN A 300 16.48 -2.71 -5.45
CA ASN A 300 17.43 -2.76 -6.55
C ASN A 300 18.33 -4.01 -6.50
N ILE A 301 19.19 -4.17 -7.52
CA ILE A 301 20.10 -5.33 -7.64
C ILE A 301 21.08 -5.41 -6.46
N ASP A 302 21.58 -4.29 -5.98
CA ASP A 302 22.55 -4.29 -4.88
C ASP A 302 21.89 -4.72 -3.57
N ASP A 303 20.65 -4.26 -3.30
CA ASP A 303 19.85 -4.75 -2.18
C ASP A 303 19.65 -6.27 -2.28
N LEU A 304 19.29 -6.77 -3.49
CA LEU A 304 19.07 -8.19 -3.75
C LEU A 304 20.37 -9.01 -3.55
N LYS A 305 21.51 -8.53 -4.05
CA LYS A 305 22.81 -9.22 -3.87
C LYS A 305 23.22 -9.29 -2.41
N ASN A 306 22.98 -8.22 -1.67
CA ASN A 306 23.39 -8.09 -0.26
C ASN A 306 22.40 -8.77 0.72
N TYR A 307 21.25 -9.24 0.25
CA TYR A 307 20.29 -9.97 1.05
C TYR A 307 20.74 -11.44 1.22
N GLY A 308 20.83 -11.93 2.47
CA GLY A 308 21.17 -13.31 2.83
C GLY A 308 22.37 -13.42 3.72
#